data_071f03706119880fa9c7c9c06633361b
#
_entry.id   071f03706119880fa9c7c9c06633361b
#
_cell.length_a   1.000
_cell.length_b   1.000
_cell.length_c   1.000
_cell.angle_alpha   90.00
_cell.angle_beta   90.00
_cell.angle_gamma   90.00
#
_symmetry.space_group_name_H-M   'P 1'
#
loop_
_entity.id
_entity.type
_entity.pdbx_description
1 polymer ?
#
loop_
_entity_poly.entity_id
_entity_poly.type
_entity_poly.pdbx_seq_one_letter_code
_entity_poly.pdbx_strand_id
1 'polypeptide(L)'
;MTSQHTADYPTLQEVLRLPVFAGCTVCGGAAGLGRRVSGVNLTDTPDYARWLAQGELLITTGFAIADDPQAVDALLPTAAEKGLSGVGIKPGRYLPSPLPAALAEKADRLGLPLLQLPTDMRFAELADAVSREIARRRIPAEQERQLAVLLHHLISGAPLSEEMERQAAESGIHLECPHTLLRIRADAPELQRRSWLHEAEERCRALGADMWGALSEDGFLLALEADDLFALEMPLRQVMADFADVHGVICGVSRPY
;
A
#
# COMPACT_ATOMS: atom_id res chain seq x y z
N MET A 1 -9.51 12.88 6.40
CA MET A 1 -9.67 11.49 5.94
C MET A 1 -8.71 11.09 4.81
N THR A 2 -7.48 11.63 4.74
CA THR A 2 -6.60 11.46 3.56
C THR A 2 -5.25 10.78 3.83
N SER A 3 -4.90 10.47 5.07
CA SER A 3 -3.55 9.95 5.40
C SER A 3 -3.38 8.41 5.32
N GLN A 4 -4.42 7.62 5.51
CA GLN A 4 -4.31 6.15 5.53
C GLN A 4 -4.24 5.53 4.13
N HIS A 5 -4.88 6.11 3.11
CA HIS A 5 -4.88 5.61 1.73
C HIS A 5 -3.52 5.70 1.02
N THR A 6 -2.61 6.54 1.49
CA THR A 6 -1.29 6.70 0.87
C THR A 6 -0.29 5.61 1.26
N ALA A 7 -0.48 4.93 2.38
CA ALA A 7 0.45 3.88 2.85
C ALA A 7 0.50 2.64 1.91
N ASP A 8 -0.59 2.36 1.21
CA ASP A 8 -0.76 1.18 0.35
C ASP A 8 -0.05 1.28 -1.01
N TYR A 9 0.48 2.45 -1.35
CA TYR A 9 1.21 2.62 -2.59
C TYR A 9 2.71 2.36 -2.41
N PRO A 10 3.40 1.77 -3.42
CA PRO A 10 4.84 1.62 -3.37
C PRO A 10 5.54 2.99 -3.33
N THR A 11 6.68 3.07 -2.68
CA THR A 11 7.57 4.21 -2.82
C THR A 11 8.25 4.21 -4.19
N LEU A 12 8.68 5.37 -4.68
CA LEU A 12 9.45 5.42 -5.92
C LEU A 12 10.74 4.60 -5.83
N GLN A 13 11.37 4.55 -4.66
CA GLN A 13 12.55 3.69 -4.43
C GLN A 13 12.23 2.20 -4.65
N GLU A 14 11.05 1.74 -4.24
CA GLU A 14 10.62 0.36 -4.45
C GLU A 14 10.25 0.11 -5.92
N VAL A 15 9.58 1.06 -6.56
CA VAL A 15 9.28 1.01 -8.00
C VAL A 15 10.54 0.89 -8.84
N LEU A 16 11.60 1.64 -8.50
CA LEU A 16 12.88 1.58 -9.21
C LEU A 16 13.62 0.24 -9.06
N ARG A 17 13.21 -0.64 -8.14
CA ARG A 17 13.74 -2.02 -8.04
C ARG A 17 13.07 -2.99 -9.01
N LEU A 18 11.99 -2.61 -9.65
CA LEU A 18 11.35 -3.47 -10.66
C LEU A 18 12.28 -3.67 -11.85
N PRO A 19 12.34 -4.87 -12.44
CA PRO A 19 13.26 -5.18 -13.54
C PRO A 19 13.13 -4.24 -14.74
N VAL A 20 11.94 -3.72 -15.00
CA VAL A 20 11.70 -2.77 -16.10
C VAL A 20 12.47 -1.47 -15.94
N PHE A 21 12.86 -1.07 -14.72
CA PHE A 21 13.67 0.12 -14.45
C PHE A 21 15.19 -0.17 -14.48
N ALA A 22 15.59 -1.38 -14.86
CA ALA A 22 17.01 -1.68 -15.05
C ALA A 22 17.61 -0.70 -16.09
N GLY A 23 18.73 -0.06 -15.72
CA GLY A 23 19.37 0.98 -16.56
C GLY A 23 18.79 2.39 -16.40
N CYS A 24 17.73 2.61 -15.60
CA CYS A 24 17.33 3.95 -15.23
C CYS A 24 18.34 4.59 -14.27
N THR A 25 18.56 5.89 -14.44
CA THR A 25 19.45 6.66 -13.58
C THR A 25 18.67 7.75 -12.85
N VAL A 26 18.87 7.88 -11.54
CA VAL A 26 18.38 9.02 -10.76
C VAL A 26 19.38 10.16 -10.96
N CYS A 27 18.96 11.19 -11.71
CA CYS A 27 19.81 12.34 -12.05
C CYS A 27 19.83 13.42 -10.95
N GLY A 28 18.73 13.53 -10.17
CA GLY A 28 18.59 14.49 -9.07
C GLY A 28 17.34 14.19 -8.25
N GLY A 29 17.15 14.92 -7.16
CA GLY A 29 15.97 14.79 -6.28
C GLY A 29 15.95 13.51 -5.45
N ALA A 30 17.08 12.86 -5.18
CA ALA A 30 17.15 11.59 -4.48
C ALA A 30 16.51 11.61 -3.09
N ALA A 31 16.44 12.77 -2.42
CA ALA A 31 15.75 12.95 -1.15
C ALA A 31 14.23 12.63 -1.25
N GLY A 32 13.65 12.70 -2.46
CA GLY A 32 12.24 12.42 -2.72
C GLY A 32 11.92 10.96 -3.05
N LEU A 33 12.87 10.03 -3.05
CA LEU A 33 12.64 8.62 -3.41
C LEU A 33 11.66 7.87 -2.50
N GLY A 34 11.41 8.39 -1.30
CA GLY A 34 10.35 7.90 -0.40
C GLY A 34 8.91 8.29 -0.80
N ARG A 35 8.70 9.14 -1.84
CA ARG A 35 7.38 9.52 -2.31
C ARG A 35 6.61 8.31 -2.83
N ARG A 36 5.30 8.27 -2.54
CA ARG A 36 4.41 7.17 -2.96
C ARG A 36 3.99 7.32 -4.41
N VAL A 37 3.97 6.20 -5.15
CA VAL A 37 3.59 6.15 -6.57
C VAL A 37 2.18 5.62 -6.69
N SER A 38 1.21 6.52 -6.98
CA SER A 38 -0.21 6.18 -7.13
C SER A 38 -0.58 5.72 -8.55
N GLY A 39 0.28 5.98 -9.52
CA GLY A 39 0.08 5.63 -10.93
C GLY A 39 1.21 6.14 -11.80
N VAL A 40 1.13 5.86 -13.09
CA VAL A 40 2.04 6.39 -14.12
C VAL A 40 1.22 7.25 -15.07
N ASN A 41 1.71 8.46 -15.30
CA ASN A 41 1.16 9.37 -16.31
C ASN A 41 2.10 9.41 -17.51
N LEU A 42 1.61 8.97 -18.65
CA LEU A 42 2.36 8.94 -19.92
C LEU A 42 1.83 10.08 -20.78
N THR A 43 2.56 11.18 -20.88
CA THR A 43 2.08 12.31 -21.66
C THR A 43 3.21 13.05 -22.34
N ASP A 44 2.92 13.46 -23.59
CA ASP A 44 3.74 14.32 -24.44
C ASP A 44 2.89 15.42 -25.08
N THR A 45 1.88 15.95 -24.35
CA THR A 45 1.03 17.05 -24.81
C THR A 45 1.46 18.37 -24.16
N PRO A 46 1.30 19.52 -24.85
CA PRO A 46 1.69 20.83 -24.29
C PRO A 46 0.91 21.22 -23.04
N ASP A 47 -0.32 20.74 -22.88
CA ASP A 47 -1.17 21.00 -21.74
C ASP A 47 -1.11 19.91 -20.64
N TYR A 48 -0.02 19.14 -20.60
CA TYR A 48 0.18 18.02 -19.69
C TYR A 48 -0.17 18.31 -18.23
N ALA A 49 0.11 19.53 -17.77
CA ALA A 49 -0.13 19.94 -16.39
C ALA A 49 -1.59 19.79 -15.93
N ARG A 50 -2.55 19.78 -16.87
CA ARG A 50 -3.99 19.62 -16.56
C ARG A 50 -4.35 18.18 -16.19
N TRP A 51 -3.54 17.22 -16.65
CA TRP A 51 -3.80 15.80 -16.54
C TRP A 51 -3.01 15.12 -15.42
N LEU A 52 -2.17 15.89 -14.71
CA LEU A 52 -1.36 15.38 -13.62
C LEU A 52 -2.17 15.29 -12.33
N ALA A 53 -2.11 14.12 -11.69
CA ALA A 53 -2.68 13.85 -10.38
C ALA A 53 -1.59 13.61 -9.32
N GLN A 54 -1.91 13.93 -8.07
CA GLN A 54 -0.99 13.77 -6.95
C GLN A 54 -0.52 12.31 -6.82
N GLY A 55 0.77 12.12 -6.62
CA GLY A 55 1.41 10.81 -6.45
C GLY A 55 1.73 10.09 -7.74
N GLU A 56 1.34 10.58 -8.91
CA GLU A 56 1.73 9.96 -10.18
C GLU A 56 3.23 10.11 -10.47
N LEU A 57 3.77 9.14 -11.18
CA LEU A 57 5.09 9.21 -11.83
C LEU A 57 4.87 9.67 -13.28
N LEU A 58 5.30 10.90 -13.58
CA LEU A 58 5.24 11.43 -14.95
C LEU A 58 6.34 10.81 -15.80
N ILE A 59 5.98 10.27 -16.96
CA ILE A 59 6.91 9.76 -17.96
C ILE A 59 6.69 10.51 -19.27
N THR A 60 7.77 11.06 -19.83
CA THR A 60 7.73 11.86 -21.06
C THR A 60 8.97 11.65 -21.92
N THR A 61 8.85 11.87 -23.22
CA THR A 61 10.01 12.04 -24.13
C THR A 61 10.52 13.47 -24.17
N GLY A 62 9.75 14.41 -23.62
CA GLY A 62 10.00 15.84 -23.74
C GLY A 62 9.54 16.46 -25.06
N PHE A 63 8.84 15.69 -25.92
CA PHE A 63 8.38 16.18 -27.25
C PHE A 63 7.61 17.50 -27.16
N ALA A 64 6.67 17.58 -26.25
CA ALA A 64 5.79 18.76 -26.14
C ALA A 64 6.46 20.04 -25.64
N ILE A 65 7.66 19.93 -25.08
CA ILE A 65 8.37 21.05 -24.44
C ILE A 65 9.74 21.31 -25.08
N ALA A 66 10.17 20.50 -26.03
CA ALA A 66 11.55 20.51 -26.57
C ALA A 66 11.96 21.85 -27.20
N ASP A 67 11.01 22.51 -27.87
CA ASP A 67 11.24 23.75 -28.60
C ASP A 67 10.97 25.02 -27.73
N ASP A 68 10.55 24.83 -26.49
CA ASP A 68 10.28 25.95 -25.54
C ASP A 68 11.13 25.80 -24.27
N PRO A 69 12.24 26.58 -24.15
CA PRO A 69 13.09 26.58 -22.97
C PRO A 69 12.34 26.92 -21.68
N GLN A 70 11.28 27.75 -21.75
CA GLN A 70 10.49 28.09 -20.56
C GLN A 70 9.63 26.89 -20.10
N ALA A 71 9.07 26.15 -21.05
CA ALA A 71 8.32 24.92 -20.74
C ALA A 71 9.25 23.83 -20.15
N VAL A 72 10.46 23.67 -20.68
CA VAL A 72 11.47 22.78 -20.08
C VAL A 72 11.81 23.21 -18.64
N ASP A 73 11.97 24.50 -18.43
CA ASP A 73 12.29 25.07 -17.11
C ASP A 73 11.14 24.92 -16.11
N ALA A 74 9.91 24.97 -16.56
CA ALA A 74 8.69 24.83 -15.77
C ALA A 74 8.32 23.38 -15.43
N LEU A 75 8.85 22.38 -16.13
CA LEU A 75 8.46 20.98 -15.99
C LEU A 75 8.54 20.49 -14.53
N LEU A 76 9.70 20.61 -13.91
CA LEU A 76 9.92 20.13 -12.53
C LEU A 76 9.17 20.96 -11.48
N PRO A 77 9.14 22.31 -11.52
CA PRO A 77 8.30 23.09 -10.63
C PRO A 77 6.83 22.72 -10.70
N THR A 78 6.27 22.58 -11.91
CA THR A 78 4.87 22.16 -12.11
C THR A 78 4.61 20.77 -11.54
N ALA A 79 5.50 19.81 -11.78
CA ALA A 79 5.39 18.46 -11.23
C ALA A 79 5.47 18.45 -9.69
N ALA A 80 6.33 19.28 -9.10
CA ALA A 80 6.45 19.41 -7.65
C ALA A 80 5.20 20.03 -7.03
N GLU A 81 4.65 21.08 -7.63
CA GLU A 81 3.41 21.77 -7.21
C GLU A 81 2.21 20.81 -7.25
N LYS A 82 2.12 19.97 -8.28
CA LYS A 82 1.10 18.94 -8.41
C LYS A 82 1.30 17.75 -7.46
N GLY A 83 2.40 17.70 -6.73
CA GLY A 83 2.69 16.64 -5.76
C GLY A 83 3.02 15.30 -6.40
N LEU A 84 3.65 15.29 -7.57
CA LEU A 84 4.06 14.05 -8.25
C LEU A 84 5.10 13.27 -7.43
N SER A 85 5.17 11.97 -7.67
CA SER A 85 6.19 11.09 -7.06
C SER A 85 7.56 11.25 -7.71
N GLY A 86 7.60 11.65 -8.98
CA GLY A 86 8.83 11.89 -9.74
C GLY A 86 8.54 12.19 -11.20
N VAL A 87 9.60 12.49 -11.94
CA VAL A 87 9.56 12.71 -13.40
C VAL A 87 10.60 11.82 -14.07
N GLY A 88 10.18 10.98 -14.99
CA GLY A 88 11.04 10.16 -15.84
C GLY A 88 11.09 10.70 -17.27
N ILE A 89 12.29 10.99 -17.74
CA ILE A 89 12.51 11.51 -19.10
C ILE A 89 13.27 10.47 -19.92
N LYS A 90 12.76 10.14 -21.10
CA LYS A 90 13.45 9.37 -22.12
C LYS A 90 14.17 10.34 -23.06
N PRO A 91 15.49 10.59 -22.83
CA PRO A 91 16.23 11.58 -23.62
C PRO A 91 16.61 11.05 -25.00
N GLY A 92 17.17 11.89 -25.83
CA GLY A 92 17.81 11.56 -27.09
C GLY A 92 17.25 12.32 -28.28
N ARG A 93 15.95 12.20 -28.60
CA ARG A 93 15.39 12.87 -29.78
C ARG A 93 15.00 14.34 -29.51
N TYR A 94 14.42 14.58 -28.34
CA TYR A 94 13.82 15.89 -28.02
C TYR A 94 14.58 16.63 -26.93
N LEU A 95 15.11 15.89 -25.96
CA LEU A 95 15.98 16.43 -24.92
C LEU A 95 17.35 15.76 -24.98
N PRO A 96 18.44 16.46 -24.62
CA PRO A 96 19.78 15.92 -24.72
C PRO A 96 19.99 14.69 -23.83
N SER A 97 20.93 13.83 -24.24
CA SER A 97 21.40 12.69 -23.43
C SER A 97 22.91 12.85 -23.23
N PRO A 98 23.41 12.93 -21.97
CA PRO A 98 22.65 12.93 -20.73
C PRO A 98 21.78 14.17 -20.54
N LEU A 99 20.83 14.09 -19.60
CA LEU A 99 19.99 15.26 -19.23
C LEU A 99 20.86 16.40 -18.68
N PRO A 100 20.52 17.67 -18.95
CA PRO A 100 21.28 18.82 -18.48
C PRO A 100 21.43 18.86 -16.95
N ALA A 101 22.65 19.17 -16.47
CA ALA A 101 22.93 19.28 -15.04
C ALA A 101 21.99 20.28 -14.32
N ALA A 102 21.58 21.36 -15.01
CA ALA A 102 20.64 22.33 -14.47
C ALA A 102 19.27 21.71 -14.07
N LEU A 103 18.80 20.70 -14.80
CA LEU A 103 17.59 19.96 -14.43
C LEU A 103 17.81 19.11 -13.19
N ALA A 104 18.96 18.46 -13.08
CA ALA A 104 19.32 17.66 -11.91
C ALA A 104 19.41 18.54 -10.64
N GLU A 105 20.08 19.67 -10.71
CA GLU A 105 20.19 20.64 -9.62
C GLU A 105 18.80 21.20 -9.20
N LYS A 106 17.92 21.43 -10.19
CA LYS A 106 16.55 21.86 -9.92
C LYS A 106 15.74 20.76 -9.23
N ALA A 107 15.88 19.50 -9.66
CA ALA A 107 15.28 18.34 -9.02
C ALA A 107 15.73 18.20 -7.55
N ASP A 108 17.01 18.40 -7.27
CA ASP A 108 17.54 18.37 -5.91
C ASP A 108 16.94 19.46 -5.03
N ARG A 109 16.86 20.71 -5.53
CA ARG A 109 16.26 21.82 -4.79
C ARG A 109 14.77 21.59 -4.47
N LEU A 110 14.04 20.92 -5.37
CA LEU A 110 12.62 20.63 -5.21
C LEU A 110 12.36 19.35 -4.41
N GLY A 111 13.39 18.54 -4.15
CA GLY A 111 13.23 17.20 -3.58
C GLY A 111 12.29 16.33 -4.42
N LEU A 112 12.30 16.53 -5.75
CA LEU A 112 11.50 15.78 -6.70
C LEU A 112 12.40 14.89 -7.55
N PRO A 113 12.30 13.55 -7.47
CA PRO A 113 13.14 12.64 -8.25
C PRO A 113 13.02 12.89 -9.75
N LEU A 114 14.17 13.08 -10.38
CA LEU A 114 14.34 13.15 -11.84
C LEU A 114 15.06 11.89 -12.30
N LEU A 115 14.40 11.12 -13.16
CA LEU A 115 14.92 9.87 -13.71
C LEU A 115 15.28 10.06 -15.19
N GLN A 116 16.45 9.59 -15.58
CA GLN A 116 16.78 9.38 -16.98
C GLN A 116 16.48 7.93 -17.34
N LEU A 117 15.62 7.74 -18.33
CA LEU A 117 15.18 6.43 -18.80
C LEU A 117 16.05 5.95 -19.97
N PRO A 118 16.28 4.62 -20.11
CA PRO A 118 16.93 4.06 -21.29
C PRO A 118 16.15 4.39 -22.58
N THR A 119 16.88 4.60 -23.68
CA THR A 119 16.29 5.00 -24.96
C THR A 119 15.47 3.88 -25.64
N ASP A 120 15.73 2.63 -25.29
CA ASP A 120 15.01 1.44 -25.76
C ASP A 120 13.81 1.04 -24.89
N MET A 121 13.64 1.69 -23.73
CA MET A 121 12.51 1.40 -22.82
C MET A 121 11.17 1.65 -23.48
N ARG A 122 10.25 0.70 -23.31
CA ARG A 122 8.85 0.83 -23.77
C ARG A 122 7.97 1.36 -22.64
N PHE A 123 7.31 2.48 -22.88
CA PHE A 123 6.46 3.12 -21.87
C PHE A 123 5.29 2.23 -21.41
N ALA A 124 4.72 1.43 -22.33
CA ALA A 124 3.65 0.51 -21.98
C ALA A 124 4.11 -0.56 -20.99
N GLU A 125 5.30 -1.14 -21.18
CA GLU A 125 5.87 -2.14 -20.26
C GLU A 125 6.14 -1.56 -18.88
N LEU A 126 6.60 -0.30 -18.84
CA LEU A 126 6.82 0.44 -17.60
C LEU A 126 5.49 0.68 -16.87
N ALA A 127 4.48 1.20 -17.57
CA ALA A 127 3.15 1.48 -17.01
C ALA A 127 2.51 0.19 -16.46
N ASP A 128 2.58 -0.90 -17.21
CA ASP A 128 2.09 -2.21 -16.80
C ASP A 128 2.78 -2.74 -15.54
N ALA A 129 4.12 -2.64 -15.49
CA ALA A 129 4.88 -3.13 -14.36
C ALA A 129 4.54 -2.37 -13.06
N VAL A 130 4.44 -1.03 -13.16
CA VAL A 130 4.06 -0.18 -12.01
C VAL A 130 2.62 -0.45 -11.59
N SER A 131 1.69 -0.56 -12.55
CA SER A 131 0.28 -0.85 -12.27
C SER A 131 0.10 -2.20 -11.56
N ARG A 132 0.82 -3.25 -12.00
CA ARG A 132 0.82 -4.55 -11.32
C ARG A 132 1.37 -4.47 -9.90
N GLU A 133 2.45 -3.72 -9.68
CA GLU A 133 3.01 -3.55 -8.33
C GLU A 133 2.05 -2.81 -7.40
N ILE A 134 1.37 -1.77 -7.90
CA ILE A 134 0.33 -1.06 -7.16
C ILE A 134 -0.83 -2.01 -6.82
N ALA A 135 -1.34 -2.76 -7.82
CA ALA A 135 -2.42 -3.71 -7.62
C ALA A 135 -2.04 -4.80 -6.60
N ARG A 136 -0.84 -5.35 -6.70
CA ARG A 136 -0.33 -6.37 -5.77
C ARG A 136 -0.33 -5.92 -4.31
N ARG A 137 -0.21 -4.61 -4.05
CA ARG A 137 -0.23 -4.05 -2.68
C ARG A 137 -1.61 -3.63 -2.23
N ARG A 138 -2.39 -3.05 -3.14
CA ARG A 138 -3.70 -2.48 -2.79
C ARG A 138 -4.79 -3.52 -2.59
N ILE A 139 -4.80 -4.58 -3.40
CA ILE A 139 -5.83 -5.62 -3.28
C ILE A 139 -5.79 -6.31 -1.91
N PRO A 140 -4.62 -6.79 -1.41
CA PRO A 140 -4.55 -7.35 -0.08
C PRO A 140 -4.91 -6.35 1.04
N ALA A 141 -4.46 -5.09 0.93
CA ALA A 141 -4.77 -4.07 1.92
C ALA A 141 -6.26 -3.70 1.95
N GLU A 142 -6.93 -3.70 0.81
CA GLU A 142 -8.38 -3.49 0.74
C GLU A 142 -9.15 -4.66 1.32
N GLN A 143 -8.76 -5.89 0.99
CA GLN A 143 -9.35 -7.11 1.57
C GLN A 143 -9.17 -7.14 3.09
N GLU A 144 -7.99 -6.78 3.59
CA GLU A 144 -7.73 -6.69 5.04
C GLU A 144 -8.63 -5.64 5.72
N ARG A 145 -8.85 -4.47 5.08
CA ARG A 145 -9.78 -3.45 5.61
C ARG A 145 -11.22 -3.93 5.63
N GLN A 146 -11.67 -4.58 4.58
CA GLN A 146 -13.01 -5.15 4.50
C GLN A 146 -13.19 -6.22 5.59
N LEU A 147 -12.21 -7.08 5.78
CA LEU A 147 -12.20 -8.06 6.86
C LEU A 147 -12.23 -7.39 8.24
N ALA A 148 -11.46 -6.31 8.47
CA ALA A 148 -11.49 -5.57 9.72
C ALA A 148 -12.88 -4.99 10.03
N VAL A 149 -13.56 -4.44 9.02
CA VAL A 149 -14.93 -3.92 9.16
C VAL A 149 -15.90 -5.05 9.50
N LEU A 150 -15.82 -6.18 8.80
CA LEU A 150 -16.65 -7.37 9.07
C LEU A 150 -16.46 -7.87 10.51
N LEU A 151 -15.21 -8.09 10.93
CA LEU A 151 -14.87 -8.55 12.28
C LEU A 151 -15.35 -7.55 13.36
N HIS A 152 -15.27 -6.25 13.08
CA HIS A 152 -15.79 -5.24 13.99
C HIS A 152 -17.32 -5.34 14.15
N HIS A 153 -18.08 -5.57 13.08
CA HIS A 153 -19.52 -5.79 13.15
C HIS A 153 -19.86 -7.04 13.95
N LEU A 154 -19.18 -8.15 13.69
CA LEU A 154 -19.37 -9.41 14.44
C LEU A 154 -19.12 -9.19 15.95
N ILE A 155 -18.02 -8.54 16.33
CA ILE A 155 -17.67 -8.29 17.73
C ILE A 155 -18.67 -7.32 18.43
N SER A 156 -19.18 -6.34 17.69
CA SER A 156 -20.14 -5.37 18.24
C SER A 156 -21.58 -5.88 18.28
N GLY A 157 -21.88 -7.02 17.64
CA GLY A 157 -23.24 -7.53 17.46
C GLY A 157 -24.09 -6.65 16.52
N ALA A 158 -23.46 -5.82 15.70
CA ALA A 158 -24.15 -5.00 14.74
C ALA A 158 -24.70 -5.87 13.59
N PRO A 159 -25.86 -5.53 13.01
CA PRO A 159 -26.39 -6.30 11.89
C PRO A 159 -25.47 -6.22 10.69
N LEU A 160 -25.29 -7.36 10.02
CA LEU A 160 -24.55 -7.45 8.77
C LEU A 160 -25.44 -7.00 7.60
N SER A 161 -24.84 -6.38 6.59
CA SER A 161 -25.48 -6.15 5.31
C SER A 161 -25.28 -7.37 4.40
N GLU A 162 -26.14 -7.52 3.37
CA GLU A 162 -25.99 -8.57 2.36
C GLU A 162 -24.59 -8.57 1.71
N GLU A 163 -24.00 -7.39 1.54
CA GLU A 163 -22.63 -7.24 1.02
C GLU A 163 -21.59 -7.81 1.99
N MET A 164 -21.74 -7.59 3.30
CA MET A 164 -20.83 -8.12 4.32
C MET A 164 -20.98 -9.63 4.46
N GLU A 165 -22.20 -10.18 4.34
CA GLU A 165 -22.44 -11.62 4.33
C GLU A 165 -21.76 -12.28 3.12
N ARG A 166 -21.86 -11.67 1.95
CA ARG A 166 -21.15 -12.12 0.75
C ARG A 166 -19.62 -12.08 0.93
N GLN A 167 -19.09 -11.00 1.49
CA GLN A 167 -17.65 -10.87 1.76
C GLN A 167 -17.15 -11.90 2.78
N ALA A 168 -17.95 -12.21 3.79
CA ALA A 168 -17.66 -13.29 4.74
C ALA A 168 -17.50 -14.62 4.01
N ALA A 169 -18.48 -14.97 3.17
CA ALA A 169 -18.46 -16.21 2.39
C ALA A 169 -17.26 -16.26 1.42
N GLU A 170 -16.94 -15.16 0.73
CA GLU A 170 -15.76 -15.05 -0.16
C GLU A 170 -14.43 -15.18 0.61
N SER A 171 -14.41 -14.78 1.88
CA SER A 171 -13.25 -14.93 2.78
C SER A 171 -13.19 -16.30 3.46
N GLY A 172 -14.17 -17.19 3.22
CA GLY A 172 -14.26 -18.49 3.83
C GLY A 172 -14.76 -18.49 5.27
N ILE A 173 -15.39 -17.39 5.73
CA ILE A 173 -16.00 -17.29 7.05
C ILE A 173 -17.46 -17.81 6.95
N HIS A 174 -17.77 -18.86 7.69
CA HIS A 174 -19.10 -19.49 7.66
C HIS A 174 -19.96 -18.93 8.79
N LEU A 175 -20.68 -17.83 8.53
CA LEU A 175 -21.49 -17.10 9.52
C LEU A 175 -22.56 -17.96 10.21
N GLU A 176 -22.89 -19.13 9.65
CA GLU A 176 -23.83 -20.11 10.20
C GLU A 176 -23.19 -21.04 11.24
N CYS A 177 -21.85 -21.08 11.29
CA CYS A 177 -21.09 -21.89 12.23
C CYS A 177 -20.80 -21.11 13.51
N PRO A 178 -20.67 -21.78 14.67
CA PRO A 178 -20.24 -21.14 15.90
C PRO A 178 -18.87 -20.47 15.75
N HIS A 179 -18.76 -19.23 16.23
CA HIS A 179 -17.51 -18.47 16.22
C HIS A 179 -17.07 -18.07 17.61
N THR A 180 -15.77 -17.97 17.81
CA THR A 180 -15.17 -17.25 18.93
C THR A 180 -14.46 -16.01 18.39
N LEU A 181 -14.79 -14.85 18.95
CA LEU A 181 -14.22 -13.58 18.55
C LEU A 181 -13.22 -13.10 19.59
N LEU A 182 -12.09 -12.58 19.12
CA LEU A 182 -11.06 -11.99 19.95
C LEU A 182 -10.84 -10.55 19.56
N ARG A 183 -10.69 -9.71 20.57
CA ARG A 183 -10.23 -8.33 20.41
C ARG A 183 -8.99 -8.12 21.27
N ILE A 184 -7.93 -7.72 20.61
CA ILE A 184 -6.66 -7.39 21.26
C ILE A 184 -6.42 -5.88 21.12
N ARG A 185 -6.30 -5.19 22.25
CA ARG A 185 -5.92 -3.78 22.30
C ARG A 185 -4.43 -3.65 22.59
N ALA A 186 -3.74 -2.95 21.72
CA ALA A 186 -2.29 -2.84 21.72
C ALA A 186 -1.86 -1.41 21.34
N ASP A 187 -1.32 -0.67 22.30
CA ASP A 187 -0.73 0.65 22.07
C ASP A 187 0.70 0.48 21.52
N ALA A 188 0.79 0.20 20.23
CA ALA A 188 2.03 -0.08 19.53
C ALA A 188 1.98 0.39 18.08
N PRO A 189 3.14 0.66 17.45
CA PRO A 189 3.20 0.95 16.01
C PRO A 189 2.58 -0.15 15.16
N GLU A 190 2.02 0.21 13.99
CA GLU A 190 1.32 -0.73 13.10
C GLU A 190 2.17 -1.96 12.74
N LEU A 191 3.45 -1.77 12.44
CA LEU A 191 4.35 -2.88 12.11
C LEU A 191 4.46 -3.90 13.24
N GLN A 192 4.49 -3.44 14.49
CA GLN A 192 4.54 -4.31 15.66
C GLN A 192 3.20 -5.00 15.89
N ARG A 193 2.07 -4.29 15.73
CA ARG A 193 0.74 -4.89 15.82
C ARG A 193 0.53 -5.96 14.76
N ARG A 194 1.06 -5.77 13.55
CA ARG A 194 1.04 -6.76 12.46
C ARG A 194 1.84 -8.02 12.81
N SER A 195 3.01 -7.87 13.42
CA SER A 195 3.81 -9.00 13.91
C SER A 195 3.08 -9.77 15.01
N TRP A 196 2.44 -9.06 15.94
CA TRP A 196 1.67 -9.66 17.02
C TRP A 196 0.37 -10.33 16.54
N LEU A 197 -0.29 -9.78 15.53
CA LEU A 197 -1.42 -10.42 14.87
C LEU A 197 -0.99 -11.78 14.30
N HIS A 198 0.11 -11.82 13.55
CA HIS A 198 0.63 -13.06 12.97
C HIS A 198 1.00 -14.10 14.04
N GLU A 199 1.64 -13.67 15.14
CA GLU A 199 1.96 -14.56 16.28
C GLU A 199 0.69 -15.10 16.94
N ALA A 200 -0.33 -14.25 17.16
CA ALA A 200 -1.61 -14.68 17.73
C ALA A 200 -2.31 -15.69 16.80
N GLU A 201 -2.29 -15.45 15.49
CA GLU A 201 -2.80 -16.39 14.49
C GLU A 201 -2.10 -17.75 14.56
N GLU A 202 -0.77 -17.78 14.63
CA GLU A 202 -0.02 -19.03 14.73
C GLU A 202 -0.36 -19.82 16.00
N ARG A 203 -0.44 -19.13 17.14
CA ARG A 203 -0.78 -19.73 18.43
C ARG A 203 -2.19 -20.35 18.42
N CYS A 204 -3.16 -19.64 17.85
CA CYS A 204 -4.53 -20.15 17.74
C CYS A 204 -4.62 -21.30 16.74
N ARG A 205 -3.93 -21.20 15.57
CA ARG A 205 -3.88 -22.29 14.58
C ARG A 205 -3.29 -23.57 15.16
N ALA A 206 -2.34 -23.47 16.09
CA ALA A 206 -1.80 -24.62 16.80
C ALA A 206 -2.83 -25.36 17.67
N LEU A 207 -3.96 -24.73 17.98
CA LEU A 207 -5.10 -25.36 18.66
C LEU A 207 -6.07 -26.08 17.69
N GLY A 208 -5.82 -26.02 16.38
CA GLY A 208 -6.67 -26.64 15.35
C GLY A 208 -7.88 -25.79 14.92
N ALA A 209 -7.82 -24.46 15.11
CA ALA A 209 -8.86 -23.56 14.67
C ALA A 209 -8.52 -22.92 13.32
N ASP A 210 -9.51 -22.78 12.45
CA ASP A 210 -9.45 -21.87 11.32
C ASP A 210 -9.68 -20.44 11.83
N MET A 211 -9.03 -19.47 11.16
CA MET A 211 -9.06 -18.11 11.66
C MET A 211 -8.87 -17.04 10.61
N TRP A 212 -9.42 -15.90 10.93
CA TRP A 212 -9.33 -14.67 10.15
C TRP A 212 -8.96 -13.52 11.07
N GLY A 213 -7.88 -12.82 10.74
CA GLY A 213 -7.38 -11.70 11.53
C GLY A 213 -7.22 -10.44 10.74
N ALA A 214 -7.49 -9.29 11.36
CA ALA A 214 -7.28 -7.99 10.76
C ALA A 214 -6.85 -6.94 11.79
N LEU A 215 -6.05 -5.96 11.33
CA LEU A 215 -5.67 -4.82 12.14
C LEU A 215 -6.87 -3.90 12.40
N SER A 216 -6.94 -3.34 13.60
CA SER A 216 -7.87 -2.27 13.98
C SER A 216 -7.09 -1.01 14.39
N GLU A 217 -7.81 0.10 14.61
CA GLU A 217 -7.18 1.37 15.00
C GLU A 217 -6.36 1.25 16.29
N ASP A 218 -6.86 0.50 17.28
CA ASP A 218 -6.29 0.35 18.61
C ASP A 218 -5.69 -1.04 18.90
N GLY A 219 -5.50 -1.88 17.86
CA GLY A 219 -4.99 -3.23 18.04
C GLY A 219 -5.25 -4.14 16.85
N PHE A 220 -5.88 -5.29 17.09
CA PHE A 220 -6.32 -6.23 16.07
C PHE A 220 -7.48 -7.11 16.53
N LEU A 221 -8.17 -7.69 15.57
CA LEU A 221 -9.36 -8.52 15.73
C LEU A 221 -9.11 -9.88 15.12
N LEU A 222 -9.67 -10.94 15.73
CA LEU A 222 -9.63 -12.31 15.19
C LEU A 222 -11.03 -12.93 15.29
N ALA A 223 -11.43 -13.68 14.28
CA ALA A 223 -12.52 -14.65 14.36
C ALA A 223 -11.95 -16.05 14.22
N LEU A 224 -12.44 -16.98 15.01
CA LEU A 224 -12.02 -18.38 15.02
C LEU A 224 -13.23 -19.29 14.79
N GLU A 225 -13.04 -20.30 13.98
CA GLU A 225 -13.96 -21.39 13.72
C GLU A 225 -13.23 -22.73 13.94
N ALA A 226 -13.90 -23.71 14.53
CA ALA A 226 -13.38 -25.04 14.69
C ALA A 226 -14.52 -26.04 14.86
N ASP A 227 -14.26 -27.32 14.62
CA ASP A 227 -15.22 -28.41 14.77
C ASP A 227 -15.82 -28.48 16.19
N ASP A 228 -15.03 -28.16 17.21
CA ASP A 228 -15.46 -28.09 18.61
C ASP A 228 -14.87 -26.87 19.33
N LEU A 229 -15.45 -25.70 19.06
CA LEU A 229 -15.05 -24.44 19.72
C LEU A 229 -15.27 -24.46 21.24
N PHE A 230 -16.27 -25.23 21.75
CA PHE A 230 -16.51 -25.30 23.18
C PHE A 230 -15.37 -26.03 23.90
N ALA A 231 -14.79 -27.07 23.28
CA ALA A 231 -13.61 -27.74 23.82
C ALA A 231 -12.36 -26.83 23.79
N LEU A 232 -12.30 -25.91 22.82
CA LEU A 232 -11.19 -24.97 22.68
C LEU A 232 -11.29 -23.73 23.59
N GLU A 233 -12.44 -23.44 24.20
CA GLU A 233 -12.66 -22.21 24.99
C GLU A 233 -11.56 -22.01 26.05
N MET A 234 -11.31 -23.00 26.88
CA MET A 234 -10.32 -22.90 27.96
C MET A 234 -8.87 -22.86 27.45
N PRO A 235 -8.44 -23.74 26.52
CA PRO A 235 -7.12 -23.64 25.91
C PRO A 235 -6.87 -22.28 25.23
N LEU A 236 -7.86 -21.77 24.51
CA LEU A 236 -7.77 -20.48 23.82
C LEU A 236 -7.60 -19.32 24.82
N ARG A 237 -8.40 -19.30 25.90
CA ARG A 237 -8.27 -18.31 26.96
C ARG A 237 -6.89 -18.32 27.61
N GLN A 238 -6.33 -19.50 27.84
CA GLN A 238 -5.00 -19.62 28.40
C GLN A 238 -3.93 -19.09 27.45
N VAL A 239 -3.96 -19.51 26.19
CA VAL A 239 -3.02 -19.03 25.14
C VAL A 239 -3.08 -17.50 25.02
N MET A 240 -4.27 -16.92 25.06
CA MET A 240 -4.43 -15.48 24.95
C MET A 240 -4.06 -14.72 26.22
N ALA A 241 -4.20 -15.34 27.40
CA ALA A 241 -3.70 -14.77 28.65
C ALA A 241 -2.16 -14.72 28.64
N ASP A 242 -1.51 -15.81 28.26
CA ASP A 242 -0.06 -15.88 28.14
C ASP A 242 0.48 -14.88 27.10
N PHE A 243 -0.25 -14.72 25.97
CA PHE A 243 0.06 -13.70 24.96
C PHE A 243 -0.04 -12.28 25.53
N ALA A 244 -1.12 -12.00 26.27
CA ALA A 244 -1.35 -10.69 26.88
C ALA A 244 -0.25 -10.33 27.88
N ASP A 245 0.17 -11.29 28.71
CA ASP A 245 1.25 -11.10 29.70
C ASP A 245 2.60 -10.85 29.04
N VAL A 246 2.93 -11.57 27.96
CA VAL A 246 4.20 -11.41 27.22
C VAL A 246 4.30 -10.04 26.54
N HIS A 247 3.21 -9.57 25.94
CA HIS A 247 3.22 -8.34 25.12
C HIS A 247 2.69 -7.10 25.84
N GLY A 248 2.15 -7.26 27.07
CA GLY A 248 1.56 -6.15 27.83
C GLY A 248 0.29 -5.59 27.16
N VAL A 249 -0.49 -6.44 26.51
CA VAL A 249 -1.72 -6.07 25.78
C VAL A 249 -2.97 -6.53 26.53
N ILE A 250 -4.13 -6.02 26.13
CA ILE A 250 -5.42 -6.43 26.68
C ILE A 250 -6.13 -7.32 25.66
N CYS A 251 -6.43 -8.56 26.04
CA CYS A 251 -7.16 -9.52 25.25
C CYS A 251 -8.59 -9.74 25.77
N GLY A 252 -9.57 -9.55 24.91
CA GLY A 252 -10.96 -9.97 25.15
C GLY A 252 -11.28 -11.19 24.29
N VAL A 253 -11.88 -12.22 24.89
CA VAL A 253 -12.30 -13.46 24.22
C VAL A 253 -13.78 -13.66 24.46
N SER A 254 -14.57 -13.75 23.37
CA SER A 254 -16.00 -14.09 23.50
C SER A 254 -16.18 -15.55 23.90
N ARG A 255 -17.40 -15.89 24.33
CA ARG A 255 -17.84 -17.28 24.30
C ARG A 255 -18.16 -17.67 22.86
N PRO A 256 -18.09 -18.97 22.51
CA PRO A 256 -18.68 -19.45 21.25
C PRO A 256 -20.15 -19.07 21.15
N TYR A 257 -20.61 -18.61 19.98
CA TYR A 257 -22.02 -18.25 19.76
C TYR A 257 -22.47 -18.60 18.32
#